data_7395af64c1906e38344e4d8f429f8fed
#
_entry.id   7395af64c1906e38344e4d8f429f8fed
#
_cell.length_a   1.000
_cell.length_b   1.000
_cell.length_c   1.000
_cell.angle_alpha   90.00
_cell.angle_beta   90.00
_cell.angle_gamma   90.00
#
_symmetry.space_group_name_H-M   'P 1'
#
loop_
_entity.id
_entity.type
_entity.pdbx_description
1 polymer ?
#
loop_
_entity_poly.entity_id
_entity_poly.type
_entity_poly.pdbx_seq_one_letter_code
_entity_poly.pdbx_strand_id
1 'polypeptide(L)'
;MAAKFQWDDPFFLDDQLNDDERAVRDAAHAYCQERLQTRVLMAARHETFDRTIMNEMGALGLLGPTIPEEYGGAGLNYVAYGLIARELERVDSGYRSTLSVQSSLVMYPIFAYGTEAQRKKYLPKLATGEIVGCFGLTEPDHGSD
;
A
#
# COMPACT_ATOMS: atom_id res chain seq x y z
N MET A 1 -10.94 -15.30 -33.47
CA MET A 1 -10.40 -16.47 -32.75
C MET A 1 -10.89 -16.38 -31.32
N ALA A 2 -11.37 -17.47 -30.70
CA ALA A 2 -11.69 -17.46 -29.28
C ALA A 2 -10.42 -17.25 -28.45
N ALA A 3 -10.47 -16.39 -27.43
CA ALA A 3 -9.36 -16.14 -26.53
C ALA A 3 -9.00 -17.48 -25.83
N LYS A 4 -7.69 -17.79 -25.73
CA LYS A 4 -7.23 -18.97 -25.04
C LYS A 4 -7.37 -18.73 -23.54
N PHE A 5 -7.97 -19.65 -22.80
CA PHE A 5 -8.13 -19.58 -21.35
C PHE A 5 -6.76 -19.50 -20.65
N GLN A 6 -6.62 -18.55 -19.73
CA GLN A 6 -5.41 -18.34 -18.93
C GLN A 6 -5.74 -18.56 -17.45
N TRP A 7 -5.02 -19.47 -16.79
CA TRP A 7 -5.26 -19.80 -15.38
C TRP A 7 -4.86 -18.70 -14.41
N ASP A 8 -3.83 -17.97 -14.74
CA ASP A 8 -3.28 -16.86 -13.95
C ASP A 8 -4.10 -15.57 -14.09
N ASP A 9 -4.82 -15.42 -15.19
CA ASP A 9 -5.77 -14.33 -15.41
C ASP A 9 -7.02 -14.81 -16.17
N PRO A 10 -7.91 -15.60 -15.52
CA PRO A 10 -9.06 -16.23 -16.19
C PRO A 10 -10.12 -15.22 -16.67
N PHE A 11 -10.09 -14.01 -16.16
CA PHE A 11 -11.01 -12.92 -16.52
C PHE A 11 -10.38 -11.85 -17.41
N PHE A 12 -9.14 -12.04 -17.84
CA PHE A 12 -8.38 -11.08 -18.65
C PHE A 12 -8.35 -9.68 -18.03
N LEU A 13 -8.15 -9.61 -16.72
CA LEU A 13 -8.09 -8.36 -15.97
C LEU A 13 -6.87 -7.52 -16.39
N ASP A 14 -5.78 -8.16 -16.71
CA ASP A 14 -4.56 -7.48 -17.18
C ASP A 14 -4.79 -6.73 -18.50
N ASP A 15 -5.68 -7.20 -19.35
CA ASP A 15 -6.03 -6.52 -20.60
C ASP A 15 -6.81 -5.21 -20.37
N GLN A 16 -7.41 -5.06 -19.18
CA GLN A 16 -8.21 -3.89 -18.80
C GLN A 16 -7.37 -2.77 -18.16
N LEU A 17 -6.11 -3.08 -17.78
CA LEU A 17 -5.22 -2.11 -17.15
C LEU A 17 -4.66 -1.14 -18.20
N ASN A 18 -4.55 0.14 -17.81
CA ASN A 18 -3.80 1.12 -18.57
C ASN A 18 -2.29 1.00 -18.32
N ASP A 19 -1.47 1.78 -19.04
CA ASP A 19 -0.02 1.68 -18.96
C ASP A 19 0.54 2.10 -17.59
N ASP A 20 -0.06 3.11 -16.96
CA ASP A 20 0.34 3.58 -15.62
C ASP A 20 0.04 2.51 -14.56
N GLU A 21 -1.14 1.88 -14.61
CA GLU A 21 -1.52 0.80 -13.71
C GLU A 21 -0.60 -0.42 -13.86
N ARG A 22 -0.22 -0.77 -15.10
CA ARG A 22 0.76 -1.83 -15.36
C ARG A 22 2.12 -1.48 -14.79
N ALA A 23 2.61 -0.27 -15.03
CA ALA A 23 3.91 0.19 -14.54
C ALA A 23 3.98 0.16 -13.00
N VAL A 24 2.92 0.61 -12.33
CA VAL A 24 2.81 0.57 -10.85
C VAL A 24 2.79 -0.86 -10.33
N ARG A 25 1.99 -1.75 -10.95
CA ARG A 25 1.96 -3.17 -10.61
C ARG A 25 3.35 -3.79 -10.74
N ASP A 26 4.02 -3.57 -11.86
CA ASP A 26 5.31 -4.19 -12.15
C ASP A 26 6.40 -3.68 -11.20
N ALA A 27 6.39 -2.40 -10.86
CA ALA A 27 7.29 -1.83 -9.86
C ALA A 27 7.05 -2.42 -8.46
N ALA A 28 5.78 -2.53 -8.03
CA ALA A 28 5.42 -3.16 -6.77
C ALA A 28 5.82 -4.64 -6.75
N HIS A 29 5.57 -5.37 -7.84
CA HIS A 29 5.97 -6.78 -7.99
C HIS A 29 7.49 -6.95 -7.84
N ALA A 30 8.28 -6.17 -8.58
CA ALA A 30 9.74 -6.23 -8.52
C ALA A 30 10.26 -5.99 -7.10
N TYR A 31 9.79 -4.94 -6.43
CA TYR A 31 10.14 -4.67 -5.04
C TYR A 31 9.77 -5.84 -4.11
N CYS A 32 8.55 -6.34 -4.22
CA CYS A 32 8.06 -7.42 -3.38
C CYS A 32 8.88 -8.71 -3.55
N GLN A 33 9.20 -9.10 -4.77
CA GLN A 33 9.95 -10.32 -5.04
C GLN A 33 11.45 -10.19 -4.71
N GLU A 34 12.07 -9.07 -5.06
CA GLU A 34 13.52 -8.90 -4.93
C GLU A 34 13.95 -8.47 -3.52
N ARG A 35 13.13 -7.68 -2.84
CA ARG A 35 13.52 -7.03 -1.59
C ARG A 35 12.72 -7.52 -0.38
N LEU A 36 11.40 -7.63 -0.51
CA LEU A 36 10.54 -7.99 0.64
C LEU A 36 10.57 -9.49 0.90
N GLN A 37 10.37 -10.33 -0.11
CA GLN A 37 10.27 -11.78 0.03
C GLN A 37 11.50 -12.40 0.70
N THR A 38 12.68 -11.88 0.43
CA THR A 38 13.94 -12.40 1.00
C THR A 38 14.04 -12.21 2.52
N ARG A 39 13.24 -11.33 3.11
CA ARG A 39 13.31 -10.93 4.54
C ARG A 39 12.19 -11.53 5.39
N VAL A 40 11.00 -11.73 4.83
CA VAL A 40 9.80 -12.06 5.62
C VAL A 40 9.89 -13.36 6.38
N LEU A 41 10.51 -14.41 5.80
CA LEU A 41 10.62 -15.71 6.45
C LEU A 41 11.43 -15.63 7.77
N MET A 42 12.56 -14.95 7.75
CA MET A 42 13.40 -14.80 8.93
C MET A 42 12.81 -13.82 9.94
N ALA A 43 12.19 -12.75 9.46
CA ALA A 43 11.45 -11.82 10.31
C ALA A 43 10.31 -12.53 11.07
N ALA A 44 9.52 -13.36 10.39
CA ALA A 44 8.47 -14.16 11.01
C ALA A 44 9.02 -15.14 12.05
N ARG A 45 10.12 -15.86 11.75
CA ARG A 45 10.76 -16.80 12.66
C ARG A 45 11.31 -16.16 13.94
N HIS A 46 11.81 -14.93 13.81
CA HIS A 46 12.44 -14.19 14.93
C HIS A 46 11.49 -13.17 15.56
N GLU A 47 10.22 -13.13 15.14
CA GLU A 47 9.20 -12.19 15.63
C GLU A 47 9.67 -10.73 15.55
N THR A 48 10.35 -10.37 14.43
CA THR A 48 10.90 -9.04 14.21
C THR A 48 10.15 -8.30 13.12
N PHE A 49 10.05 -6.98 13.26
CA PHE A 49 9.52 -6.08 12.24
C PHE A 49 10.63 -5.16 11.72
N ASP A 50 10.92 -5.26 10.44
CA ASP A 50 11.89 -4.38 9.79
C ASP A 50 11.25 -3.05 9.40
N ARG A 51 11.46 -2.04 10.25
CA ARG A 51 10.92 -0.69 10.07
C ARG A 51 11.38 -0.02 8.78
N THR A 52 12.54 -0.40 8.24
CA THR A 52 13.08 0.20 7.01
C THR A 52 12.22 -0.08 5.79
N ILE A 53 11.44 -1.16 5.80
CA ILE A 53 10.49 -1.50 4.74
C ILE A 53 9.46 -0.38 4.51
N MET A 54 9.03 0.32 5.56
CA MET A 54 8.13 1.47 5.41
C MET A 54 8.77 2.60 4.60
N ASN A 55 10.05 2.89 4.87
CA ASN A 55 10.77 3.92 4.12
C ASN A 55 11.03 3.50 2.66
N GLU A 56 11.32 2.22 2.44
CA GLU A 56 11.48 1.68 1.08
C GLU A 56 10.18 1.77 0.29
N MET A 57 9.05 1.37 0.88
CA MET A 57 7.72 1.53 0.26
C MET A 57 7.38 2.99 0.00
N GLY A 58 7.71 3.89 0.95
CA GLY A 58 7.53 5.32 0.78
C GLY A 58 8.35 5.89 -0.38
N ALA A 59 9.63 5.51 -0.49
CA ALA A 59 10.50 5.94 -1.57
C ALA A 59 10.02 5.48 -2.97
N LEU A 60 9.28 4.40 -3.03
CA LEU A 60 8.67 3.88 -4.26
C LEU A 60 7.25 4.43 -4.53
N GLY A 61 6.75 5.35 -3.68
CA GLY A 61 5.39 5.90 -3.82
C GLY A 61 4.27 4.90 -3.52
N LEU A 62 4.57 3.80 -2.83
CA LEU A 62 3.57 2.78 -2.51
C LEU A 62 2.70 3.15 -1.31
N LEU A 63 3.14 4.09 -0.46
CA LEU A 63 2.37 4.59 0.69
C LEU A 63 1.51 5.78 0.28
N GLY A 64 0.22 5.71 0.57
CA GLY A 64 -0.74 6.73 0.19
C GLY A 64 -0.86 6.94 -1.32
N PRO A 65 -0.95 5.88 -2.13
CA PRO A 65 -0.92 6.02 -3.59
C PRO A 65 -2.06 6.87 -4.15
N THR A 66 -3.21 6.94 -3.46
CA THR A 66 -4.37 7.75 -3.87
C THR A 66 -4.38 9.17 -3.30
N ILE A 67 -3.41 9.52 -2.47
CA ILE A 67 -3.25 10.88 -1.95
C ILE A 67 -2.65 11.77 -3.03
N PRO A 68 -3.14 13.02 -3.20
CA PRO A 68 -2.59 13.93 -4.20
C PRO A 68 -1.10 14.21 -4.01
N GLU A 69 -0.41 14.48 -5.12
CA GLU A 69 1.04 14.76 -5.15
C GLU A 69 1.42 15.98 -4.30
N GLU A 70 0.55 16.99 -4.21
CA GLU A 70 0.78 18.17 -3.37
C GLU A 70 0.96 17.86 -1.88
N TYR A 71 0.48 16.68 -1.44
CA TYR A 71 0.66 16.16 -0.08
C TYR A 71 1.64 14.99 0.01
N GLY A 72 2.40 14.75 -1.05
CA GLY A 72 3.42 13.72 -1.09
C GLY A 72 2.94 12.33 -1.49
N GLY A 73 1.66 12.16 -1.85
CA GLY A 73 1.12 10.93 -2.42
C GLY A 73 1.50 10.79 -3.90
N ALA A 74 1.07 9.70 -4.52
CA ALA A 74 1.33 9.45 -5.94
C ALA A 74 0.19 9.87 -6.88
N GLY A 75 -0.96 10.35 -6.36
CA GLY A 75 -2.09 10.81 -7.16
C GLY A 75 -2.75 9.74 -8.03
N LEU A 76 -2.55 8.47 -7.71
CA LEU A 76 -3.03 7.32 -8.48
C LEU A 76 -4.49 6.99 -8.17
N ASN A 77 -5.09 6.16 -9.01
CA ASN A 77 -6.44 5.66 -8.81
C ASN A 77 -6.50 4.43 -7.88
N TYR A 78 -7.71 3.99 -7.54
CA TYR A 78 -7.90 2.85 -6.64
C TYR A 78 -7.56 1.50 -7.28
N VAL A 79 -7.52 1.39 -8.61
CA VAL A 79 -7.04 0.17 -9.30
C VAL A 79 -5.55 -0.01 -9.02
N ALA A 80 -4.75 1.04 -9.21
CA ALA A 80 -3.32 1.03 -8.87
C ALA A 80 -3.09 0.68 -7.38
N TYR A 81 -3.87 1.26 -6.46
CA TYR A 81 -3.81 0.89 -5.04
C TYR A 81 -4.10 -0.59 -4.80
N GLY A 82 -5.13 -1.14 -5.44
CA GLY A 82 -5.47 -2.56 -5.37
C GLY A 82 -4.34 -3.46 -5.89
N LEU A 83 -3.70 -3.07 -6.99
CA LEU A 83 -2.57 -3.79 -7.58
C LEU A 83 -1.35 -3.80 -6.65
N ILE A 84 -1.01 -2.66 -6.05
CA ILE A 84 0.05 -2.58 -5.03
C ILE A 84 -0.26 -3.51 -3.85
N ALA A 85 -1.47 -3.43 -3.31
CA ALA A 85 -1.90 -4.27 -2.19
C ALA A 85 -1.83 -5.77 -2.53
N ARG A 86 -2.22 -6.16 -3.74
CA ARG A 86 -2.13 -7.54 -4.24
C ARG A 86 -0.69 -8.06 -4.27
N GLU A 87 0.25 -7.26 -4.75
CA GLU A 87 1.65 -7.68 -4.82
C GLU A 87 2.30 -7.82 -3.43
N LEU A 88 1.95 -6.93 -2.48
CA LEU A 88 2.40 -7.10 -1.09
C LEU A 88 1.76 -8.34 -0.44
N GLU A 89 0.45 -8.56 -0.63
CA GLU A 89 -0.27 -9.72 -0.09
C GLU A 89 0.33 -11.05 -0.55
N ARG A 90 0.83 -11.12 -1.78
CA ARG A 90 1.52 -12.31 -2.31
C ARG A 90 2.75 -12.72 -1.49
N VAL A 91 3.35 -11.77 -0.79
CA VAL A 91 4.57 -11.98 -0.01
C VAL A 91 4.26 -12.06 1.48
N ASP A 92 3.52 -11.08 2.01
CA ASP A 92 3.25 -11.00 3.44
C ASP A 92 2.00 -10.19 3.76
N SER A 93 1.01 -10.82 4.39
CA SER A 93 -0.25 -10.17 4.80
C SER A 93 -0.05 -9.08 5.86
N GLY A 94 0.97 -9.17 6.70
CA GLY A 94 1.29 -8.17 7.72
C GLY A 94 1.74 -6.86 7.08
N TYR A 95 2.64 -6.92 6.11
CA TYR A 95 3.07 -5.74 5.37
C TYR A 95 1.97 -5.18 4.47
N ARG A 96 1.13 -6.03 3.86
CA ARG A 96 -0.06 -5.55 3.16
C ARG A 96 -1.02 -4.84 4.11
N SER A 97 -1.27 -5.37 5.30
CA SER A 97 -2.08 -4.71 6.32
C SER A 97 -1.48 -3.37 6.74
N THR A 98 -0.16 -3.31 6.94
CA THR A 98 0.56 -2.09 7.29
C THR A 98 0.40 -1.02 6.19
N LEU A 99 0.54 -1.39 4.92
CA LEU A 99 0.25 -0.53 3.77
C LEU A 99 -1.18 0.02 3.83
N SER A 100 -2.15 -0.86 4.06
CA SER A 100 -3.57 -0.49 4.07
C SER A 100 -3.91 0.44 5.23
N VAL A 101 -3.39 0.16 6.43
CA VAL A 101 -3.57 1.03 7.59
C VAL A 101 -2.97 2.41 7.32
N GLN A 102 -1.73 2.45 6.87
CA GLN A 102 -1.04 3.71 6.56
C GLN A 102 -1.82 4.53 5.52
N SER A 103 -2.17 3.92 4.39
CA SER A 103 -2.77 4.62 3.25
C SER A 103 -4.25 4.95 3.45
N SER A 104 -5.06 3.95 3.88
CA SER A 104 -6.52 4.08 3.93
C SER A 104 -7.05 4.57 5.27
N LEU A 105 -6.54 4.01 6.38
CA LEU A 105 -7.09 4.30 7.70
C LEU A 105 -6.42 5.52 8.36
N VAL A 106 -5.21 5.91 7.94
CA VAL A 106 -4.49 7.06 8.50
C VAL A 106 -4.44 8.23 7.51
N MET A 107 -3.82 8.03 6.34
CA MET A 107 -3.62 9.14 5.40
C MET A 107 -4.92 9.65 4.80
N TYR A 108 -5.80 8.75 4.38
CA TYR A 108 -7.06 9.17 3.75
C TYR A 108 -7.97 9.99 4.68
N PRO A 109 -8.24 9.62 5.95
CA PRO A 109 -9.01 10.46 6.86
C PRO A 109 -8.36 11.82 7.12
N ILE A 110 -7.03 11.90 7.24
CA ILE A 110 -6.33 13.19 7.38
C ILE A 110 -6.53 14.03 6.13
N PHE A 111 -6.45 13.44 4.95
CA PHE A 111 -6.70 14.12 3.68
C PHE A 111 -8.15 14.58 3.56
N ALA A 112 -9.12 13.71 3.82
CA ALA A 112 -10.53 14.00 3.59
C ALA A 112 -11.13 14.98 4.62
N TYR A 113 -10.73 14.85 5.89
CA TYR A 113 -11.38 15.54 7.01
C TYR A 113 -10.44 16.45 7.80
N GLY A 114 -9.14 16.36 7.58
CA GLY A 114 -8.16 17.21 8.28
C GLY A 114 -8.17 18.66 7.76
N THR A 115 -7.71 19.57 8.59
CA THR A 115 -7.41 20.94 8.17
C THR A 115 -6.21 20.97 7.23
N GLU A 116 -6.07 22.05 6.46
CA GLU A 116 -4.92 22.23 5.57
C GLU A 116 -3.58 22.18 6.31
N ALA A 117 -3.53 22.73 7.52
CA ALA A 117 -2.35 22.65 8.39
C ALA A 117 -2.01 21.19 8.78
N GLN A 118 -3.02 20.37 9.06
CA GLN A 118 -2.84 18.95 9.36
C GLN A 118 -2.37 18.16 8.14
N ARG A 119 -2.99 18.37 6.96
CA ARG A 119 -2.58 17.75 5.71
C ARG A 119 -1.11 18.00 5.42
N LYS A 120 -0.69 19.27 5.40
CA LYS A 120 0.71 19.66 5.13
C LYS A 120 1.69 19.16 6.19
N LYS A 121 1.26 19.04 7.44
CA LYS A 121 2.11 18.58 8.53
C LYS A 121 2.37 17.07 8.49
N TYR A 122 1.34 16.27 8.23
CA TYR A 122 1.40 14.82 8.44
C TYR A 122 1.52 14.01 7.15
N LEU A 123 0.79 14.38 6.08
CA LEU A 123 0.73 13.53 4.88
C LEU A 123 2.08 13.31 4.21
N PRO A 124 2.94 14.33 4.02
CA PRO A 124 4.24 14.10 3.40
C PRO A 124 5.14 13.13 4.18
N LYS A 125 5.09 13.19 5.51
CA LYS A 125 5.87 12.31 6.38
C LYS A 125 5.34 10.88 6.43
N LEU A 126 4.01 10.74 6.34
CA LEU A 126 3.35 9.43 6.22
C LEU A 126 3.63 8.80 4.86
N ALA A 127 3.62 9.59 3.78
CA ALA A 127 3.89 9.11 2.42
C ALA A 127 5.33 8.59 2.26
N THR A 128 6.31 9.24 2.89
CA THR A 128 7.71 8.79 2.88
C THR A 128 7.99 7.65 3.86
N GLY A 129 7.03 7.29 4.70
CA GLY A 129 7.24 6.33 5.77
C GLY A 129 8.11 6.86 6.92
N GLU A 130 8.42 8.17 6.99
CA GLU A 130 9.13 8.78 8.12
C GLU A 130 8.37 8.56 9.43
N ILE A 131 7.06 8.72 9.38
CA ILE A 131 6.15 8.36 10.46
C ILE A 131 5.20 7.24 10.02
N VAL A 132 4.83 6.38 10.96
CA VAL A 132 3.82 5.34 10.80
C VAL A 132 2.64 5.66 11.68
N GLY A 133 1.47 5.64 11.08
CA GLY A 133 0.22 5.86 11.79
C GLY A 133 -0.44 4.57 12.24
N CYS A 134 -1.40 4.71 13.14
CA CYS A 134 -2.29 3.62 13.53
C CYS A 134 -3.73 4.15 13.67
N PHE A 135 -4.67 3.25 13.68
CA PHE A 135 -6.08 3.57 13.86
C PHE A 135 -6.60 2.93 15.15
N GLY A 136 -6.91 3.77 16.14
CA GLY A 136 -7.51 3.35 17.41
C GLY A 136 -9.01 3.20 17.25
N LEU A 137 -9.47 2.06 16.73
CA LEU A 137 -10.87 1.82 16.39
C LEU A 137 -11.71 1.38 17.59
N THR A 138 -11.18 0.44 18.38
CA THR A 138 -11.92 -0.18 19.47
C THR A 138 -12.16 0.80 20.62
N GLU A 139 -13.42 0.92 21.04
CA GLU A 139 -13.83 1.70 22.20
C GLU A 139 -14.01 0.79 23.43
N PRO A 140 -14.04 1.35 24.68
CA PRO A 140 -14.12 0.51 25.88
C PRO A 140 -15.32 -0.45 25.91
N ASP A 141 -16.48 -0.02 25.39
CA ASP A 141 -17.72 -0.79 25.41
C ASP A 141 -18.14 -1.29 24.02
N HIS A 142 -17.36 -1.00 22.96
CA HIS A 142 -17.67 -1.32 21.56
C HIS A 142 -16.46 -1.95 20.86
N GLY A 143 -16.46 -3.29 20.78
CA GLY A 143 -15.46 -4.05 20.03
C GLY A 143 -15.93 -4.32 18.59
N SER A 144 -16.68 -5.41 18.42
CA SER A 144 -17.17 -5.80 17.08
C SER A 144 -18.40 -5.02 16.60
N ASP A 145 -19.03 -4.23 17.43
CA ASP A 145 -20.14 -3.39 17.01
C ASP A 145 -19.76 -1.91 16.91
#